data_adfde67043adaad3893e9496820d679c
#
_entry.id   adfde67043adaad3893e9496820d679c
#
_cell.length_a   1.000
_cell.length_b   1.000
_cell.length_c   1.000
_cell.angle_alpha   90.00
_cell.angle_beta   90.00
_cell.angle_gamma   90.00
#
_symmetry.space_group_name_H-M   'P 1'
#
loop_
_entity.id
_entity.type
_entity.pdbx_description
1 polymer ?
#
loop_
_entity_poly.entity_id
_entity_poly.type
_entity_poly.pdbx_seq_one_letter_code
_entity_poly.pdbx_strand_id
1 'polypeptide(L)'
;VDMVCVELEDGIAPKDKAEARKKALALFDNPHSDDGVERIVRINSMREKFGIEDVSAILSTQTPPPALMMPKVRSPDEVIILDQLLSEAGHDTRLHVIIETNEGLEAAYEIAHSSDRMDAMFFGAIDMAPELRCDMAWEPLLYARSKVVHAAASAGLDVIDVPYLDLEDLDGMRVAAEQARMLGFSGKGSIHPKQIPILNEVFTPSADQIARARRTIAEFEKANTGLVVIDGKLIEKPVSVSYTHLTLPTT
;
A
#
# COMPACT_ATOMS: atom_id res chain seq x y z
N VAL A 1 -3.63 13.18 -4.73
CA VAL A 1 -2.86 11.92 -4.80
C VAL A 1 -1.76 12.01 -3.77
N ASP A 2 -1.60 10.97 -2.96
CA ASP A 2 -0.67 10.98 -1.83
C ASP A 2 0.68 10.40 -2.25
N MET A 3 0.69 9.50 -3.24
CA MET A 3 1.88 8.82 -3.72
C MET A 3 1.91 8.73 -5.26
N VAL A 4 3.10 8.90 -5.84
CA VAL A 4 3.38 8.64 -7.26
C VAL A 4 4.50 7.62 -7.37
N CYS A 5 4.25 6.54 -8.10
CA CYS A 5 5.21 5.46 -8.31
C CYS A 5 5.93 5.63 -9.67
N VAL A 6 7.25 5.70 -9.61
CA VAL A 6 8.13 5.68 -10.79
C VAL A 6 8.44 4.22 -11.13
N GLU A 7 8.18 3.84 -12.37
CA GLU A 7 8.14 2.46 -12.82
C GLU A 7 9.46 1.99 -13.42
N LEU A 8 9.99 0.85 -12.94
CA LEU A 8 11.14 0.14 -13.54
C LEU A 8 10.83 -1.32 -13.88
N GLU A 9 9.66 -1.83 -13.45
CA GLU A 9 9.30 -3.25 -13.57
C GLU A 9 8.52 -3.51 -14.89
N ASP A 10 7.42 -4.16 -14.86
CA ASP A 10 6.67 -4.69 -16.04
C ASP A 10 6.28 -3.62 -17.07
N GLY A 11 6.11 -2.37 -16.66
CA GLY A 11 5.84 -1.26 -17.56
C GLY A 11 7.01 -0.85 -18.46
N ILE A 12 8.23 -1.36 -18.21
CA ILE A 12 9.45 -0.99 -18.96
C ILE A 12 9.99 -2.20 -19.72
N ALA A 13 10.14 -2.07 -21.04
CA ALA A 13 10.69 -3.13 -21.85
C ALA A 13 12.16 -3.46 -21.45
N PRO A 14 12.62 -4.72 -21.55
CA PRO A 14 13.95 -5.13 -21.11
C PRO A 14 15.10 -4.30 -21.70
N LYS A 15 14.99 -3.90 -22.95
CA LYS A 15 16.01 -3.08 -23.65
C LYS A 15 16.12 -1.66 -23.09
N ASP A 16 15.08 -1.16 -22.45
CA ASP A 16 14.96 0.23 -21.97
C ASP A 16 15.23 0.36 -20.47
N LYS A 17 15.34 -0.76 -19.73
CA LYS A 17 15.47 -0.77 -18.27
C LYS A 17 16.67 0.02 -17.75
N ALA A 18 17.82 -0.08 -18.38
CA ALA A 18 19.02 0.65 -17.95
C ALA A 18 18.84 2.17 -18.06
N GLU A 19 18.22 2.64 -19.13
CA GLU A 19 17.96 4.07 -19.33
C GLU A 19 16.82 4.55 -18.41
N ALA A 20 15.79 3.75 -18.22
CA ALA A 20 14.70 4.04 -17.28
C ALA A 20 15.22 4.18 -15.86
N ARG A 21 16.08 3.27 -15.38
CA ARG A 21 16.74 3.33 -14.08
C ARG A 21 17.50 4.63 -13.88
N LYS A 22 18.33 5.00 -14.87
CA LYS A 22 19.08 6.26 -14.82
C LYS A 22 18.16 7.47 -14.71
N LYS A 23 17.08 7.52 -15.51
CA LYS A 23 16.09 8.60 -15.46
C LYS A 23 15.32 8.63 -14.14
N ALA A 24 14.91 7.47 -13.63
CA ALA A 24 14.20 7.37 -12.37
C ALA A 24 15.04 7.93 -11.19
N LEU A 25 16.30 7.51 -11.09
CA LEU A 25 17.17 8.00 -10.02
C LEU A 25 17.50 9.50 -10.15
N ALA A 26 17.67 10.01 -11.38
CA ALA A 26 17.92 11.43 -11.62
C ALA A 26 16.76 12.35 -11.16
N LEU A 27 15.55 11.80 -10.97
CA LEU A 27 14.42 12.57 -10.39
C LEU A 27 14.70 12.98 -8.93
N PHE A 28 15.53 12.24 -8.21
CA PHE A 28 15.84 12.48 -6.80
C PHE A 28 17.08 13.34 -6.59
N ASP A 29 17.84 13.67 -7.66
CA ASP A 29 19.03 14.56 -7.59
C ASP A 29 18.67 16.01 -7.26
N ASN A 30 17.42 16.40 -7.50
CA ASN A 30 16.93 17.73 -7.19
C ASN A 30 15.82 17.66 -6.14
N PRO A 31 15.84 18.50 -5.11
CA PRO A 31 14.75 18.54 -4.14
C PRO A 31 13.44 18.89 -4.86
N HIS A 32 12.46 18.01 -4.73
CA HIS A 32 11.10 18.31 -5.18
C HIS A 32 10.48 19.37 -4.29
N SER A 33 9.52 20.14 -4.84
CA SER A 33 8.67 21.00 -4.02
C SER A 33 7.98 20.15 -2.95
N ASP A 34 7.88 20.66 -1.74
CA ASP A 34 7.09 20.05 -0.66
C ASP A 34 5.59 20.24 -1.01
N ASP A 35 5.11 19.38 -1.89
CA ASP A 35 3.72 19.33 -2.37
C ASP A 35 2.90 18.26 -1.65
N GLY A 36 3.48 17.61 -0.64
CA GLY A 36 2.86 16.54 0.12
C GLY A 36 2.68 15.24 -0.67
N VAL A 37 3.29 15.12 -1.87
CA VAL A 37 3.21 13.91 -2.71
C VAL A 37 4.49 13.11 -2.58
N GLU A 38 4.38 11.91 -2.06
CA GLU A 38 5.50 10.99 -2.00
C GLU A 38 5.82 10.41 -3.40
N ARG A 39 7.10 10.37 -3.73
CA ARG A 39 7.60 9.79 -4.98
C ARG A 39 8.42 8.56 -4.66
N ILE A 40 7.94 7.40 -5.10
CA ILE A 40 8.58 6.12 -4.84
C ILE A 40 9.03 5.47 -6.15
N VAL A 41 9.89 4.46 -6.07
CA VAL A 41 10.34 3.69 -7.24
C VAL A 41 9.91 2.24 -7.09
N ARG A 42 9.16 1.71 -8.08
CA ARG A 42 8.94 0.27 -8.20
C ARG A 42 10.14 -0.34 -8.93
N ILE A 43 10.94 -1.08 -8.20
CA ILE A 43 12.10 -1.79 -8.73
C ILE A 43 11.68 -3.09 -9.43
N ASN A 44 12.58 -3.71 -10.17
CA ASN A 44 12.38 -5.08 -10.64
C ASN A 44 12.52 -6.07 -9.47
N SER A 45 11.97 -7.27 -9.62
CA SER A 45 12.09 -8.31 -8.60
C SER A 45 13.57 -8.58 -8.25
N MET A 46 13.88 -8.64 -6.95
CA MET A 46 15.24 -8.95 -6.48
C MET A 46 15.71 -10.37 -6.87
N ARG A 47 14.82 -11.22 -7.35
CA ARG A 47 15.12 -12.55 -7.87
C ARG A 47 15.60 -12.53 -9.33
N GLU A 48 15.61 -11.36 -9.95
CA GLU A 48 15.97 -11.15 -11.34
C GLU A 48 17.21 -10.26 -11.48
N LYS A 49 17.93 -10.42 -12.60
CA LYS A 49 19.10 -9.61 -12.90
C LYS A 49 18.83 -8.11 -12.82
N PHE A 50 17.70 -7.66 -13.38
CA PHE A 50 17.34 -6.25 -13.39
C PHE A 50 17.08 -5.69 -11.99
N GLY A 51 16.50 -6.49 -11.09
CA GLY A 51 16.31 -6.08 -9.69
C GLY A 51 17.62 -5.90 -8.96
N ILE A 52 18.57 -6.80 -9.16
CA ILE A 52 19.93 -6.65 -8.60
C ILE A 52 20.63 -5.40 -9.15
N GLU A 53 20.46 -5.12 -10.44
CA GLU A 53 21.03 -3.90 -11.06
C GLU A 53 20.33 -2.63 -10.52
N ASP A 54 19.03 -2.65 -10.26
CA ASP A 54 18.28 -1.54 -9.68
C ASP A 54 18.78 -1.26 -8.25
N VAL A 55 18.84 -2.29 -7.41
CA VAL A 55 19.33 -2.17 -6.03
C VAL A 55 20.78 -1.67 -6.01
N SER A 56 21.66 -2.21 -6.83
CA SER A 56 23.06 -1.75 -6.92
C SER A 56 23.16 -0.26 -7.26
N ALA A 57 22.34 0.23 -8.18
CA ALA A 57 22.32 1.64 -8.55
C ALA A 57 21.77 2.52 -7.42
N ILE A 58 20.72 2.07 -6.72
CA ILE A 58 20.13 2.77 -5.58
C ILE A 58 21.14 2.88 -4.42
N LEU A 59 21.84 1.80 -4.10
CA LEU A 59 22.85 1.80 -3.04
C LEU A 59 24.03 2.73 -3.35
N SER A 60 24.26 3.03 -4.62
CA SER A 60 25.40 3.87 -5.07
C SER A 60 25.04 5.37 -5.20
N THR A 61 23.74 5.75 -5.12
CA THR A 61 23.34 7.16 -5.25
C THR A 61 23.52 7.90 -3.92
N GLN A 62 23.72 9.24 -4.01
CA GLN A 62 23.73 10.12 -2.83
C GLN A 62 22.33 10.64 -2.46
N THR A 63 21.38 10.45 -3.35
CA THR A 63 20.00 10.93 -3.24
C THR A 63 19.03 9.76 -3.46
N PRO A 64 18.94 8.81 -2.49
CA PRO A 64 18.07 7.64 -2.65
C PRO A 64 16.59 8.04 -2.66
N PRO A 65 15.73 7.27 -3.37
CA PRO A 65 14.29 7.43 -3.25
C PRO A 65 13.82 7.31 -1.80
N PRO A 66 12.80 8.07 -1.37
CA PRO A 66 12.27 7.98 -0.01
C PRO A 66 11.64 6.61 0.30
N ALA A 67 11.11 5.93 -0.73
CA ALA A 67 10.64 4.56 -0.59
C ALA A 67 10.84 3.75 -1.87
N LEU A 68 10.98 2.43 -1.72
CA LEU A 68 11.04 1.45 -2.79
C LEU A 68 9.84 0.51 -2.72
N MET A 69 9.23 0.25 -3.87
CA MET A 69 8.19 -0.75 -4.01
C MET A 69 8.81 -2.02 -4.60
N MET A 70 8.74 -3.10 -3.82
CA MET A 70 9.28 -4.42 -4.15
C MET A 70 8.16 -5.30 -4.74
N PRO A 71 8.21 -5.63 -6.03
CA PRO A 71 7.23 -6.52 -6.65
C PRO A 71 7.59 -7.99 -6.40
N LYS A 72 6.59 -8.86 -6.53
CA LYS A 72 6.74 -10.32 -6.59
C LYS A 72 7.52 -10.92 -5.42
N VAL A 73 7.41 -10.29 -4.24
CA VAL A 73 8.06 -10.77 -3.01
C VAL A 73 7.46 -12.12 -2.60
N ARG A 74 8.33 -13.08 -2.26
CA ARG A 74 7.96 -14.45 -1.92
C ARG A 74 8.30 -14.84 -0.48
N SER A 75 9.25 -14.15 0.13
CA SER A 75 9.69 -14.47 1.50
C SER A 75 10.13 -13.21 2.26
N PRO A 76 10.10 -13.24 3.61
CA PRO A 76 10.60 -12.16 4.43
C PRO A 76 12.11 -11.90 4.22
N ASP A 77 12.88 -12.91 3.81
CA ASP A 77 14.33 -12.76 3.60
C ASP A 77 14.66 -11.73 2.52
N GLU A 78 13.80 -11.57 1.49
CA GLU A 78 14.01 -10.56 0.45
C GLU A 78 13.97 -9.14 1.02
N VAL A 79 13.04 -8.89 1.94
CA VAL A 79 12.91 -7.61 2.64
C VAL A 79 14.08 -7.39 3.60
N ILE A 80 14.44 -8.41 4.39
CA ILE A 80 15.55 -8.36 5.35
C ILE A 80 16.88 -8.06 4.64
N ILE A 81 17.13 -8.71 3.51
CA ILE A 81 18.36 -8.49 2.72
C ILE A 81 18.41 -7.04 2.21
N LEU A 82 17.30 -6.53 1.65
CA LEU A 82 17.28 -5.15 1.15
C LEU A 82 17.42 -4.13 2.28
N ASP A 83 16.78 -4.35 3.44
CA ASP A 83 16.92 -3.52 4.62
C ASP A 83 18.39 -3.45 5.08
N GLN A 84 19.08 -4.59 5.17
CA GLN A 84 20.50 -4.65 5.55
C GLN A 84 21.36 -3.86 4.56
N LEU A 85 21.16 -4.04 3.26
CA LEU A 85 21.92 -3.33 2.22
C LEU A 85 21.69 -1.81 2.26
N LEU A 86 20.45 -1.37 2.46
CA LEU A 86 20.12 0.05 2.63
C LEU A 86 20.74 0.62 3.89
N SER A 87 20.77 -0.15 4.97
CA SER A 87 21.39 0.24 6.25
C SER A 87 22.91 0.38 6.12
N GLU A 88 23.58 -0.55 5.43
CA GLU A 88 25.02 -0.47 5.13
C GLU A 88 25.36 0.75 4.26
N ALA A 89 24.48 1.11 3.33
CA ALA A 89 24.62 2.30 2.49
C ALA A 89 24.30 3.62 3.23
N GLY A 90 23.75 3.55 4.44
CA GLY A 90 23.32 4.72 5.20
C GLY A 90 22.05 5.39 4.65
N HIS A 91 21.21 4.65 3.94
CA HIS A 91 19.98 5.14 3.35
C HIS A 91 18.78 4.94 4.28
N ASP A 92 17.96 5.96 4.42
CA ASP A 92 16.71 5.94 5.21
C ASP A 92 15.47 5.71 4.33
N THR A 93 15.61 4.83 3.35
CA THR A 93 14.57 4.48 2.39
C THR A 93 13.57 3.50 3.02
N ARG A 94 12.27 3.78 2.91
CA ARG A 94 11.18 2.89 3.35
C ARG A 94 10.92 1.79 2.33
N LEU A 95 10.24 0.73 2.75
CA LEU A 95 9.94 -0.42 1.91
C LEU A 95 8.43 -0.63 1.80
N HIS A 96 7.96 -0.71 0.57
CA HIS A 96 6.62 -1.11 0.21
C HIS A 96 6.68 -2.45 -0.51
N VAL A 97 5.81 -3.37 -0.19
CA VAL A 97 5.84 -4.74 -0.74
C VAL A 97 4.55 -5.04 -1.49
N ILE A 98 4.66 -5.59 -2.71
CA ILE A 98 3.50 -6.13 -3.42
C ILE A 98 3.39 -7.63 -3.17
N ILE A 99 2.26 -8.06 -2.61
CA ILE A 99 1.89 -9.46 -2.46
C ILE A 99 1.06 -9.87 -3.68
N GLU A 100 1.70 -10.62 -4.56
CA GLU A 100 1.15 -10.99 -5.87
C GLU A 100 1.63 -12.37 -6.37
N THR A 101 2.29 -13.12 -5.48
CA THR A 101 2.72 -14.50 -5.70
C THR A 101 2.08 -15.43 -4.67
N ASN A 102 1.96 -16.69 -4.99
CA ASN A 102 1.37 -17.68 -4.10
C ASN A 102 2.21 -17.87 -2.82
N GLU A 103 3.55 -17.93 -2.98
CA GLU A 103 4.46 -18.01 -1.84
C GLU A 103 4.43 -16.75 -0.98
N GLY A 104 4.40 -15.55 -1.62
CA GLY A 104 4.28 -14.28 -0.92
C GLY A 104 2.96 -14.14 -0.17
N LEU A 105 1.86 -14.64 -0.75
CA LEU A 105 0.57 -14.70 -0.07
C LEU A 105 0.64 -15.59 1.17
N GLU A 106 1.29 -16.76 1.07
CA GLU A 106 1.45 -17.65 2.22
C GLU A 106 2.28 -17.02 3.32
N ALA A 107 3.36 -16.35 2.98
CA ALA A 107 4.28 -15.68 3.90
C ALA A 107 3.89 -14.21 4.22
N ALA A 108 2.69 -13.74 3.87
CA ALA A 108 2.33 -12.33 3.98
C ALA A 108 2.47 -11.78 5.41
N TYR A 109 2.15 -12.58 6.42
CA TYR A 109 2.27 -12.17 7.82
C TYR A 109 3.73 -11.95 8.23
N GLU A 110 4.60 -12.90 7.90
CA GLU A 110 6.04 -12.83 8.19
C GLU A 110 6.71 -11.71 7.39
N ILE A 111 6.29 -11.47 6.14
CA ILE A 111 6.76 -10.37 5.32
C ILE A 111 6.39 -9.03 5.97
N ALA A 112 5.16 -8.87 6.46
CA ALA A 112 4.71 -7.64 7.10
C ALA A 112 5.55 -7.26 8.34
N HIS A 113 6.12 -8.24 9.04
CA HIS A 113 6.91 -8.05 10.25
C HIS A 113 8.44 -8.15 10.05
N SER A 114 8.91 -8.17 8.81
CA SER A 114 10.30 -8.51 8.50
C SER A 114 11.30 -7.36 8.66
N SER A 115 10.83 -6.11 8.72
CA SER A 115 11.68 -4.92 8.84
C SER A 115 10.91 -3.74 9.40
N ASP A 116 11.56 -2.90 10.19
CA ASP A 116 11.02 -1.62 10.67
C ASP A 116 10.90 -0.56 9.53
N ARG A 117 11.50 -0.84 8.35
CA ARG A 117 11.34 -0.02 7.15
C ARG A 117 10.04 -0.27 6.40
N MET A 118 9.32 -1.33 6.76
CA MET A 118 8.02 -1.62 6.15
C MET A 118 7.02 -0.51 6.46
N ASP A 119 6.38 0.02 5.43
CA ASP A 119 5.47 1.16 5.51
C ASP A 119 4.09 0.82 4.91
N ALA A 120 4.09 0.10 3.79
CA ALA A 120 2.86 -0.32 3.15
C ALA A 120 2.95 -1.70 2.49
N MET A 121 1.81 -2.38 2.40
CA MET A 121 1.62 -3.57 1.58
C MET A 121 0.64 -3.28 0.45
N PHE A 122 0.90 -3.86 -0.71
CA PHE A 122 0.06 -3.75 -1.89
C PHE A 122 -0.45 -5.13 -2.28
N PHE A 123 -1.70 -5.21 -2.71
CA PHE A 123 -2.26 -6.41 -3.30
C PHE A 123 -2.17 -6.34 -4.84
N GLY A 124 -1.42 -7.24 -5.45
CA GLY A 124 -1.23 -7.32 -6.90
C GLY A 124 -2.13 -8.37 -7.56
N ALA A 125 -3.42 -8.04 -7.80
CA ALA A 125 -4.38 -8.99 -8.35
C ALA A 125 -4.04 -9.50 -9.75
N ILE A 126 -3.31 -8.69 -10.55
CA ILE A 126 -2.98 -9.02 -11.94
C ILE A 126 -2.09 -10.26 -12.02
N ASP A 127 -1.06 -10.32 -11.17
CA ASP A 127 -0.16 -11.46 -11.08
C ASP A 127 -0.72 -12.56 -10.17
N MET A 128 -1.48 -12.20 -9.12
CA MET A 128 -2.09 -13.16 -8.20
C MET A 128 -3.13 -14.06 -8.88
N ALA A 129 -3.95 -13.53 -9.78
CA ALA A 129 -5.00 -14.32 -10.41
C ALA A 129 -4.47 -15.53 -11.21
N PRO A 130 -3.46 -15.39 -12.10
CA PRO A 130 -2.85 -16.53 -12.76
C PRO A 130 -2.12 -17.49 -11.78
N GLU A 131 -1.47 -16.97 -10.73
CA GLU A 131 -0.84 -17.78 -9.68
C GLU A 131 -1.86 -18.69 -8.99
N LEU A 132 -3.06 -18.18 -8.72
CA LEU A 132 -4.17 -18.93 -8.13
C LEU A 132 -5.03 -19.69 -9.17
N ARG A 133 -4.78 -19.48 -10.46
CA ARG A 133 -5.55 -20.05 -11.58
C ARG A 133 -7.03 -19.70 -11.52
N CYS A 134 -7.34 -18.45 -11.16
CA CYS A 134 -8.71 -17.96 -11.04
C CYS A 134 -8.93 -16.70 -11.88
N ASP A 135 -10.20 -16.31 -12.04
CA ASP A 135 -10.54 -15.05 -12.68
C ASP A 135 -10.11 -13.85 -11.82
N MET A 136 -9.69 -12.76 -12.48
CA MET A 136 -9.39 -11.50 -11.81
C MET A 136 -10.69 -10.75 -11.45
N ALA A 137 -11.49 -11.37 -10.57
CA ALA A 137 -12.73 -10.84 -10.06
C ALA A 137 -12.68 -10.70 -8.53
N TRP A 138 -13.67 -10.05 -7.94
CA TRP A 138 -13.67 -9.79 -6.51
C TRP A 138 -13.76 -11.08 -5.69
N GLU A 139 -14.73 -11.94 -5.98
CA GLU A 139 -15.02 -13.14 -5.22
C GLU A 139 -13.88 -14.17 -5.23
N PRO A 140 -13.30 -14.54 -6.39
CA PRO A 140 -12.18 -15.49 -6.44
C PRO A 140 -10.95 -15.00 -5.67
N LEU A 141 -10.72 -13.69 -5.64
CA LEU A 141 -9.56 -13.07 -4.99
C LEU A 141 -9.83 -12.57 -3.57
N LEU A 142 -11.04 -12.75 -3.03
CA LEU A 142 -11.43 -12.23 -1.71
C LEU A 142 -10.56 -12.82 -0.59
N TYR A 143 -10.27 -14.12 -0.64
CA TYR A 143 -9.37 -14.75 0.34
C TYR A 143 -7.97 -14.12 0.34
N ALA A 144 -7.39 -13.94 -0.84
CA ALA A 144 -6.06 -13.36 -0.98
C ALA A 144 -6.03 -11.91 -0.48
N ARG A 145 -7.02 -11.09 -0.85
CA ARG A 145 -7.18 -9.72 -0.31
C ARG A 145 -7.29 -9.71 1.20
N SER A 146 -8.15 -10.57 1.75
CA SER A 146 -8.37 -10.65 3.20
C SER A 146 -7.08 -11.03 3.96
N LYS A 147 -6.29 -11.96 3.39
CA LYS A 147 -5.02 -12.39 3.99
C LYS A 147 -3.98 -11.26 3.99
N VAL A 148 -3.89 -10.46 2.91
CA VAL A 148 -3.00 -9.31 2.84
C VAL A 148 -3.44 -8.20 3.81
N VAL A 149 -4.73 -7.88 3.88
CA VAL A 149 -5.29 -6.92 4.85
C VAL A 149 -5.00 -7.37 6.28
N HIS A 150 -5.20 -8.65 6.60
CA HIS A 150 -4.89 -9.21 7.91
C HIS A 150 -3.40 -9.04 8.27
N ALA A 151 -2.50 -9.35 7.33
CA ALA A 151 -1.07 -9.23 7.54
C ALA A 151 -0.65 -7.77 7.78
N ALA A 152 -1.08 -6.84 6.92
CA ALA A 152 -0.79 -5.42 7.06
C ALA A 152 -1.33 -4.84 8.38
N ALA A 153 -2.59 -5.13 8.71
CA ALA A 153 -3.21 -4.67 9.96
C ALA A 153 -2.48 -5.18 11.21
N SER A 154 -1.95 -6.41 11.19
CA SER A 154 -1.20 -6.97 12.32
C SER A 154 0.13 -6.27 12.59
N ALA A 155 0.73 -5.67 11.56
CA ALA A 155 1.97 -4.93 11.63
C ALA A 155 1.76 -3.40 11.70
N GLY A 156 0.50 -2.93 11.64
CA GLY A 156 0.18 -1.50 11.64
C GLY A 156 0.54 -0.78 10.33
N LEU A 157 0.62 -1.52 9.22
CA LEU A 157 0.98 -1.00 7.91
C LEU A 157 -0.25 -0.54 7.13
N ASP A 158 -0.06 0.44 6.25
CA ASP A 158 -1.04 0.75 5.23
C ASP A 158 -1.18 -0.41 4.23
N VAL A 159 -2.38 -0.55 3.65
CA VAL A 159 -2.64 -1.59 2.65
C VAL A 159 -3.42 -1.03 1.46
N ILE A 160 -2.85 -1.22 0.26
CA ILE A 160 -3.34 -0.61 -0.98
C ILE A 160 -3.83 -1.72 -1.93
N ASP A 161 -5.06 -1.60 -2.41
CA ASP A 161 -5.61 -2.54 -3.39
C ASP A 161 -5.12 -2.22 -4.82
N VAL A 162 -5.20 -3.24 -5.68
CA VAL A 162 -4.80 -3.18 -7.09
C VAL A 162 -5.56 -2.10 -7.87
N PRO A 163 -4.95 -1.46 -8.90
CA PRO A 163 -5.67 -0.56 -9.80
C PRO A 163 -6.85 -1.23 -10.50
N TYR A 164 -7.86 -0.41 -10.87
CA TYR A 164 -8.95 -0.84 -11.74
C TYR A 164 -8.56 -0.61 -13.21
N LEU A 165 -8.60 -1.67 -14.02
CA LEU A 165 -7.99 -1.65 -15.35
C LEU A 165 -8.90 -1.08 -16.43
N ASP A 166 -10.23 -1.21 -16.30
CA ASP A 166 -11.15 -0.63 -17.27
C ASP A 166 -11.28 0.87 -17.04
N LEU A 167 -10.66 1.64 -17.93
CA LEU A 167 -10.64 3.09 -17.86
C LEU A 167 -11.97 3.73 -18.24
N GLU A 168 -12.87 3.02 -18.90
CA GLU A 168 -14.17 3.55 -19.30
C GLU A 168 -15.28 3.23 -18.27
N ASP A 169 -15.08 2.21 -17.42
CA ASP A 169 -16.02 1.81 -16.38
C ASP A 169 -15.68 2.45 -15.01
N LEU A 170 -15.97 3.74 -14.88
CA LEU A 170 -15.75 4.47 -13.63
C LEU A 170 -16.72 4.07 -12.51
N ASP A 171 -17.91 3.60 -12.85
CA ASP A 171 -18.91 3.13 -11.88
C ASP A 171 -18.46 1.78 -11.28
N GLY A 172 -18.01 0.85 -12.10
CA GLY A 172 -17.41 -0.40 -11.62
C GLY A 172 -16.16 -0.16 -10.78
N MET A 173 -15.33 0.83 -11.15
CA MET A 173 -14.20 1.24 -10.33
C MET A 173 -14.63 1.74 -8.95
N ARG A 174 -15.69 2.56 -8.86
CA ARG A 174 -16.24 3.04 -7.58
C ARG A 174 -16.66 1.86 -6.70
N VAL A 175 -17.42 0.93 -7.26
CA VAL A 175 -17.89 -0.27 -6.54
C VAL A 175 -16.69 -1.07 -6.02
N ALA A 176 -15.67 -1.30 -6.84
CA ALA A 176 -14.46 -2.02 -6.43
C ALA A 176 -13.69 -1.27 -5.32
N ALA A 177 -13.64 0.06 -5.38
CA ALA A 177 -12.99 0.87 -4.36
C ALA A 177 -13.75 0.82 -3.02
N GLU A 178 -15.08 0.88 -3.05
CA GLU A 178 -15.95 0.75 -1.87
C GLU A 178 -15.82 -0.64 -1.22
N GLN A 179 -15.77 -1.71 -2.02
CA GLN A 179 -15.52 -3.07 -1.55
C GLN A 179 -14.15 -3.19 -0.87
N ALA A 180 -13.10 -2.63 -1.48
CA ALA A 180 -11.76 -2.62 -0.91
C ALA A 180 -11.72 -1.86 0.43
N ARG A 181 -12.30 -0.66 0.50
CA ARG A 181 -12.40 0.11 1.74
C ARG A 181 -13.16 -0.64 2.83
N MET A 182 -14.29 -1.29 2.49
CA MET A 182 -15.06 -2.09 3.46
C MET A 182 -14.28 -3.31 3.97
N LEU A 183 -13.38 -3.87 3.15
CA LEU A 183 -12.53 -5.00 3.56
C LEU A 183 -11.39 -4.57 4.47
N GLY A 184 -11.02 -3.28 4.48
CA GLY A 184 -9.97 -2.73 5.33
C GLY A 184 -8.75 -2.18 4.58
N PHE A 185 -8.82 -2.06 3.25
CA PHE A 185 -7.79 -1.34 2.51
C PHE A 185 -7.82 0.15 2.86
N SER A 186 -6.64 0.76 3.03
CA SER A 186 -6.46 2.20 3.28
C SER A 186 -6.43 3.02 2.00
N GLY A 187 -6.22 2.37 0.85
CA GLY A 187 -6.19 3.03 -0.46
C GLY A 187 -6.35 2.06 -1.63
N LYS A 188 -6.28 2.60 -2.83
CA LYS A 188 -6.33 1.84 -4.09
C LYS A 188 -5.43 2.48 -5.14
N GLY A 189 -4.67 1.65 -5.84
CA GLY A 189 -3.85 2.10 -6.96
C GLY A 189 -4.68 2.76 -8.07
N SER A 190 -4.08 3.74 -8.75
CA SER A 190 -4.62 4.39 -9.93
C SER A 190 -3.63 4.34 -11.08
N ILE A 191 -4.10 4.04 -12.29
CA ILE A 191 -3.31 4.03 -13.52
C ILE A 191 -3.68 5.18 -14.47
N HIS A 192 -4.65 6.02 -14.10
CA HIS A 192 -5.05 7.16 -14.90
C HIS A 192 -5.60 8.31 -14.03
N PRO A 193 -5.25 9.58 -14.31
CA PRO A 193 -5.69 10.73 -13.51
C PRO A 193 -7.21 10.85 -13.34
N LYS A 194 -8.03 10.40 -14.30
CA LYS A 194 -9.50 10.44 -14.20
C LYS A 194 -10.08 9.57 -13.07
N GLN A 195 -9.30 8.61 -12.56
CA GLN A 195 -9.70 7.73 -11.46
C GLN A 195 -9.55 8.41 -10.08
N ILE A 196 -8.60 9.34 -9.96
CA ILE A 196 -8.18 9.94 -8.69
C ILE A 196 -9.35 10.61 -7.93
N PRO A 197 -10.22 11.44 -8.55
CA PRO A 197 -11.30 12.09 -7.82
C PRO A 197 -12.25 11.10 -7.13
N ILE A 198 -12.58 9.99 -7.81
CA ILE A 198 -13.44 8.94 -7.27
C ILE A 198 -12.77 8.22 -6.11
N LEU A 199 -11.49 7.85 -6.27
CA LEU A 199 -10.74 7.18 -5.21
C LEU A 199 -10.61 8.07 -3.97
N ASN A 200 -10.30 9.36 -4.15
CA ASN A 200 -10.26 10.30 -3.03
C ASN A 200 -11.62 10.41 -2.33
N GLU A 201 -12.73 10.46 -3.07
CA GLU A 201 -14.07 10.48 -2.47
C GLU A 201 -14.34 9.22 -1.64
N VAL A 202 -13.97 8.04 -2.15
CA VAL A 202 -14.23 6.76 -1.48
C VAL A 202 -13.37 6.58 -0.23
N PHE A 203 -12.08 6.91 -0.30
CA PHE A 203 -11.13 6.64 0.79
C PHE A 203 -11.01 7.80 1.79
N THR A 204 -11.49 9.01 1.48
CA THR A 204 -11.50 10.12 2.41
C THR A 204 -12.77 10.10 3.28
N PRO A 205 -12.66 10.00 4.61
CA PRO A 205 -13.81 10.09 5.49
C PRO A 205 -14.53 11.44 5.35
N SER A 206 -15.87 11.41 5.25
CA SER A 206 -16.66 12.64 5.20
C SER A 206 -16.60 13.40 6.54
N ALA A 207 -16.85 14.73 6.48
CA ALA A 207 -16.91 15.55 7.70
C ALA A 207 -17.92 15.01 8.72
N ASP A 208 -19.05 14.46 8.25
CA ASP A 208 -20.10 13.86 9.10
C ASP A 208 -19.61 12.56 9.76
N GLN A 209 -18.86 11.72 9.02
CA GLN A 209 -18.26 10.51 9.58
C GLN A 209 -17.25 10.85 10.67
N ILE A 210 -16.39 11.84 10.43
CA ILE A 210 -15.39 12.32 11.41
C ILE A 210 -16.10 12.91 12.63
N ALA A 211 -17.11 13.77 12.45
CA ALA A 211 -17.87 14.38 13.55
C ALA A 211 -18.57 13.31 14.41
N ARG A 212 -19.18 12.32 13.76
CA ARG A 212 -19.80 11.18 14.43
C ARG A 212 -18.80 10.34 15.22
N ALA A 213 -17.66 10.04 14.62
CA ALA A 213 -16.60 9.28 15.28
C ALA A 213 -16.10 10.00 16.52
N ARG A 214 -15.77 11.30 16.41
CA ARG A 214 -15.34 12.13 17.55
C ARG A 214 -16.38 12.17 18.67
N ARG A 215 -17.66 12.35 18.34
CA ARG A 215 -18.75 12.34 19.31
C ARG A 215 -18.84 10.98 20.02
N THR A 216 -18.78 9.89 19.27
CA THR A 216 -18.87 8.53 19.82
C THR A 216 -17.72 8.26 20.79
N ILE A 217 -16.49 8.63 20.44
CA ILE A 217 -15.32 8.49 21.32
C ILE A 217 -15.53 9.30 22.60
N ALA A 218 -15.87 10.58 22.47
CA ALA A 218 -16.05 11.48 23.62
C ALA A 218 -17.19 11.03 24.58
N GLU A 219 -18.30 10.51 24.04
CA GLU A 219 -19.39 9.98 24.88
C GLU A 219 -19.00 8.67 25.56
N PHE A 220 -18.27 7.78 24.89
CA PHE A 220 -17.74 6.55 25.48
C PHE A 220 -16.76 6.84 26.62
N GLU A 221 -15.83 7.77 26.43
CA GLU A 221 -14.86 8.18 27.47
C GLU A 221 -15.55 8.79 28.70
N LYS A 222 -16.57 9.64 28.49
CA LYS A 222 -17.35 10.27 29.58
C LYS A 222 -18.15 9.27 30.40
N ALA A 223 -18.64 8.20 29.77
CA ALA A 223 -19.49 7.22 30.44
C ALA A 223 -18.77 6.46 31.55
N ASN A 224 -17.43 6.39 31.51
CA ASN A 224 -16.58 5.68 32.50
C ASN A 224 -17.09 4.25 32.80
N THR A 225 -17.67 3.60 31.81
CA THR A 225 -18.21 2.24 31.83
C THR A 225 -17.64 1.43 30.70
N GLY A 226 -17.70 0.10 30.76
CA GLY A 226 -17.22 -0.77 29.70
C GLY A 226 -18.09 -0.74 28.43
N LEU A 227 -19.29 -0.14 28.52
CA LEU A 227 -20.24 -0.05 27.41
C LEU A 227 -21.17 1.17 27.58
N VAL A 228 -21.66 1.69 26.46
CA VAL A 228 -22.63 2.81 26.43
C VAL A 228 -23.56 2.66 25.21
N VAL A 229 -24.76 3.16 25.28
CA VAL A 229 -25.70 3.21 24.16
C VAL A 229 -25.68 4.61 23.55
N ILE A 230 -25.28 4.72 22.27
CA ILE A 230 -25.23 5.97 21.52
C ILE A 230 -26.04 5.79 20.24
N ASP A 231 -27.01 6.66 19.99
CA ASP A 231 -27.93 6.60 18.83
C ASP A 231 -28.58 5.20 18.66
N GLY A 232 -28.97 4.57 19.78
CA GLY A 232 -29.60 3.24 19.79
C GLY A 232 -28.64 2.06 19.51
N LYS A 233 -27.33 2.31 19.42
CA LYS A 233 -26.30 1.28 19.21
C LYS A 233 -25.47 1.08 20.46
N LEU A 234 -25.22 -0.19 20.79
CA LEU A 234 -24.29 -0.54 21.86
C LEU A 234 -22.88 -0.28 21.40
N ILE A 235 -22.14 0.53 22.13
CA ILE A 235 -20.74 0.86 21.90
C ILE A 235 -19.92 0.28 23.06
N GLU A 236 -19.03 -0.62 22.73
CA GLU A 236 -18.03 -1.19 23.62
C GLU A 236 -16.64 -0.69 23.22
N LYS A 237 -15.63 -0.92 24.05
CA LYS A 237 -14.26 -0.46 23.80
C LYS A 237 -13.73 -0.82 22.40
N PRO A 238 -13.89 -2.05 21.85
CA PRO A 238 -13.45 -2.37 20.50
C PRO A 238 -14.13 -1.50 19.42
N VAL A 239 -15.42 -1.18 19.61
CA VAL A 239 -16.18 -0.33 18.70
C VAL A 239 -15.70 1.12 18.76
N SER A 240 -15.41 1.64 19.98
CA SER A 240 -14.86 3.00 20.10
C SER A 240 -13.46 3.11 19.48
N VAL A 241 -12.62 2.08 19.61
CA VAL A 241 -11.29 2.03 18.97
C VAL A 241 -11.39 2.06 17.45
N SER A 242 -12.37 1.39 16.84
CA SER A 242 -12.56 1.44 15.37
C SER A 242 -12.85 2.86 14.85
N TYR A 243 -13.42 3.73 15.67
CA TYR A 243 -13.64 5.14 15.32
C TYR A 243 -12.39 6.00 15.39
N THR A 244 -11.36 5.60 16.16
CA THR A 244 -10.12 6.38 16.25
C THR A 244 -9.37 6.41 14.93
N HIS A 245 -9.41 5.34 14.13
CA HIS A 245 -8.80 5.30 12.79
C HIS A 245 -9.41 6.34 11.83
N LEU A 246 -10.69 6.73 12.02
CA LEU A 246 -11.34 7.75 11.22
C LEU A 246 -10.96 9.19 11.64
N THR A 247 -10.33 9.37 12.80
CA THR A 247 -10.05 10.68 13.39
C THR A 247 -8.57 11.03 13.46
N LEU A 248 -7.69 10.05 13.21
CA LEU A 248 -6.26 10.29 13.10
C LEU A 248 -5.98 11.02 11.78
N PRO A 249 -5.05 11.99 11.76
CA PRO A 249 -4.56 12.54 10.51
C PRO A 249 -3.95 11.38 9.71
N THR A 250 -4.30 11.27 8.44
CA THR A 250 -3.53 10.48 7.48
C THR A 250 -2.15 11.12 7.44
N THR A 251 -1.17 10.41 7.99
CA THR A 251 0.25 10.82 7.99
C THR A 251 0.82 10.78 6.60
#